data_0512a0aa6b6e5699d6575cae9a03cba7
#
_entry.id   0512a0aa6b6e5699d6575cae9a03cba7
#
_cell.length_a   1.000
_cell.length_b   1.000
_cell.length_c   1.000
_cell.angle_alpha   90.00
_cell.angle_beta   90.00
_cell.angle_gamma   90.00
#
_symmetry.space_group_name_H-M   'P 1'
#
loop_
_entity.id
_entity.type
_entity.pdbx_description
1 polymer ?
#
loop_
_entity_poly.entity_id
_entity_poly.type
_entity_poly.pdbx_seq_one_letter_code
_entity_poly.pdbx_strand_id
1 'polypeptide(L)'
;LVCRLIDRPLRPSFVDGLRNEVQIVVTVLSIAPGEFYDALAINAASLSTQISGLPFSGPIAGVRLALIPGHGEHADQWVAFPNAAQVEEAVFDLMVAGRVLEDGDVAIMMVEAEATENSWNLIEGGATKPSEEVVAQGLEASKPFIKELVAAQNVVANTAAKEIQPYPVFPAYTQETYDFVAGRAYDRLVPVYQLSLIHISEPTRPY
;
A
#
# COMPACT_ATOMS: atom_id res chain seq x y z
N LEU A 1 -7.98 12.27 -4.01
CA LEU A 1 -7.47 10.89 -4.04
C LEU A 1 -6.06 10.80 -3.45
N VAL A 2 -5.06 11.56 -3.93
CA VAL A 2 -3.64 11.46 -3.51
C VAL A 2 -3.46 11.56 -1.99
N CYS A 3 -4.16 12.46 -1.31
CA CYS A 3 -4.09 12.55 0.16
C CYS A 3 -4.49 11.24 0.86
N ARG A 4 -5.46 10.51 0.33
CA ARG A 4 -5.84 9.19 0.85
C ARG A 4 -4.80 8.13 0.59
N LEU A 5 -4.15 8.17 -0.57
CA LEU A 5 -3.06 7.25 -0.91
C LEU A 5 -1.85 7.43 0.01
N ILE A 6 -1.60 8.66 0.47
CA ILE A 6 -0.56 8.98 1.45
C ILE A 6 -0.99 8.52 2.85
N ASP A 7 -2.19 8.90 3.29
CA ASP A 7 -2.66 8.67 4.67
C ASP A 7 -2.80 7.17 5.02
N ARG A 8 -3.31 6.36 4.09
CA ARG A 8 -3.59 4.94 4.32
C ARG A 8 -2.37 4.12 4.74
N PRO A 9 -1.19 4.23 4.11
CA PRO A 9 0.00 3.51 4.55
C PRO A 9 0.77 4.22 5.67
N LEU A 10 0.71 5.57 5.77
CA LEU A 10 1.48 6.30 6.77
C LEU A 10 0.84 6.26 8.15
N ARG A 11 -0.47 6.43 8.25
CA ARG A 11 -1.17 6.48 9.54
C ARG A 11 -0.90 5.26 10.44
N PRO A 12 -1.00 4.01 9.96
CA PRO A 12 -0.72 2.83 10.79
C PRO A 12 0.77 2.63 11.12
N SER A 13 1.65 3.46 10.59
CA SER A 13 3.09 3.39 10.83
C SER A 13 3.57 4.31 11.95
N PHE A 14 2.67 5.08 12.56
CA PHE A 14 2.95 5.77 13.82
C PHE A 14 2.73 4.85 15.01
N VAL A 15 3.39 5.17 16.12
CA VAL A 15 3.26 4.40 17.38
C VAL A 15 1.80 4.40 17.85
N ASP A 16 1.31 3.23 18.23
CA ASP A 16 -0.01 3.07 18.82
C ASP A 16 -0.20 3.95 20.07
N GLY A 17 -1.35 4.62 20.14
CA GLY A 17 -1.66 5.51 21.25
C GLY A 17 -1.07 6.91 21.12
N LEU A 18 -0.36 7.23 20.04
CA LEU A 18 0.01 8.61 19.72
C LEU A 18 -1.25 9.45 19.48
N ARG A 19 -1.42 10.54 20.25
CA ARG A 19 -2.57 11.45 20.15
C ARG A 19 -2.18 12.83 19.65
N ASN A 20 -0.90 13.07 19.41
CA ASN A 20 -0.43 14.30 18.83
C ASN A 20 -0.96 14.45 17.41
N GLU A 21 -1.37 15.67 17.05
CA GLU A 21 -1.70 15.98 15.66
C GLU A 21 -0.45 15.93 14.80
N VAL A 22 -0.53 15.21 13.69
CA VAL A 22 0.53 15.14 12.67
C VAL A 22 -0.03 15.66 11.36
N GLN A 23 0.55 16.72 10.85
CA GLN A 23 0.19 17.29 9.56
C GLN A 23 1.32 17.10 8.56
N ILE A 24 1.00 16.52 7.41
CA ILE A 24 1.93 16.33 6.29
C ILE A 24 1.41 17.15 5.12
N VAL A 25 2.25 18.06 4.63
CA VAL A 25 1.93 18.92 3.49
C VAL A 25 2.86 18.56 2.34
N VAL A 26 2.29 18.15 1.22
CA VAL A 26 3.00 17.88 -0.03
C VAL A 26 2.70 18.98 -1.03
N THR A 27 3.73 19.72 -1.44
CA THR A 27 3.63 20.77 -2.43
C THR A 27 4.22 20.32 -3.75
N VAL A 28 3.39 20.31 -4.80
CA VAL A 28 3.84 20.00 -6.15
C VAL A 28 4.44 21.26 -6.78
N LEU A 29 5.73 21.26 -7.04
CA LEU A 29 6.46 22.41 -7.59
C LEU A 29 6.47 22.42 -9.12
N SER A 30 6.40 21.24 -9.74
CA SER A 30 6.41 21.08 -11.19
C SER A 30 5.67 19.80 -11.58
N ILE A 31 4.94 19.83 -12.68
CA ILE A 31 4.24 18.69 -13.25
C ILE A 31 4.65 18.56 -14.72
N ALA A 32 5.08 17.35 -15.10
CA ALA A 32 5.24 17.00 -16.52
C ALA A 32 3.89 16.46 -17.04
N PRO A 33 3.37 16.96 -18.15
CA PRO A 33 2.15 16.43 -18.75
C PRO A 33 2.28 14.94 -19.04
N GLY A 34 1.28 14.18 -18.63
CA GLY A 34 1.26 12.72 -18.81
C GLY A 34 2.01 11.90 -17.77
N GLU A 35 2.64 12.53 -16.77
CA GLU A 35 3.28 11.82 -15.66
C GLU A 35 2.41 11.85 -14.39
N PHE A 36 2.42 10.74 -13.65
CA PHE A 36 1.75 10.64 -12.37
C PHE A 36 2.68 11.02 -11.21
N TYR A 37 2.17 11.74 -10.22
CA TYR A 37 2.95 12.19 -9.06
C TYR A 37 2.52 11.53 -7.74
N ASP A 38 1.52 10.68 -7.75
CA ASP A 38 0.94 10.07 -6.56
C ASP A 38 1.93 9.13 -5.82
N ALA A 39 2.61 8.23 -6.53
CA ALA A 39 3.65 7.40 -5.94
C ALA A 39 4.80 8.26 -5.38
N LEU A 40 5.21 9.30 -6.11
CA LEU A 40 6.23 10.24 -5.66
C LEU A 40 5.77 10.98 -4.40
N ALA A 41 4.51 11.38 -4.32
CA ALA A 41 3.95 12.05 -3.15
C ALA A 41 3.96 11.14 -1.90
N ILE A 42 3.66 9.84 -2.04
CA ILE A 42 3.76 8.86 -0.95
C ILE A 42 5.22 8.78 -0.46
N ASN A 43 6.17 8.63 -1.37
CA ASN A 43 7.58 8.48 -1.04
C ASN A 43 8.16 9.75 -0.40
N ALA A 44 7.79 10.93 -0.89
CA ALA A 44 8.19 12.21 -0.32
C ALA A 44 7.62 12.41 1.09
N ALA A 45 6.34 12.10 1.31
CA ALA A 45 5.70 12.17 2.61
C ALA A 45 6.35 11.20 3.62
N SER A 46 6.65 9.97 3.20
CA SER A 46 7.34 8.98 4.03
C SER A 46 8.73 9.46 4.45
N LEU A 47 9.56 9.91 3.49
CA LEU A 47 10.89 10.41 3.79
C LEU A 47 10.85 11.64 4.71
N SER A 48 9.98 12.60 4.44
CA SER A 48 9.80 13.79 5.28
C SER A 48 9.44 13.40 6.72
N THR A 49 8.54 12.43 6.90
CA THR A 49 8.15 11.93 8.22
C THR A 49 9.32 11.25 8.92
N GLN A 50 10.07 10.41 8.21
CA GLN A 50 11.19 9.66 8.74
C GLN A 50 12.32 10.57 9.28
N ILE A 51 12.60 11.69 8.59
CA ILE A 51 13.66 12.60 9.00
C ILE A 51 13.21 13.66 10.01
N SER A 52 11.93 13.75 10.33
CA SER A 52 11.38 14.84 11.15
C SER A 52 11.54 14.64 12.68
N GLY A 53 11.96 13.46 13.13
CA GLY A 53 12.04 13.12 14.56
C GLY A 53 10.71 12.74 15.18
N LEU A 54 9.76 12.28 14.37
CA LEU A 54 8.49 11.71 14.82
C LEU A 54 8.62 10.20 15.11
N PRO A 55 7.77 9.64 15.99
CA PRO A 55 7.74 8.20 16.29
C PRO A 55 7.09 7.42 15.14
N PHE A 56 7.87 7.19 14.10
CA PHE A 56 7.46 6.60 12.83
C PHE A 56 8.23 5.31 12.56
N SER A 57 7.54 4.21 12.33
CA SER A 57 8.12 2.88 12.08
C SER A 57 8.32 2.60 10.57
N GLY A 58 8.48 3.67 9.76
CA GLY A 58 8.82 3.57 8.34
C GLY A 58 10.29 3.30 8.08
N PRO A 59 10.78 3.47 6.84
CA PRO A 59 10.07 4.13 5.74
C PRO A 59 9.04 3.25 5.05
N ILE A 60 8.13 3.94 4.35
CA ILE A 60 7.15 3.36 3.46
C ILE A 60 7.47 3.81 2.04
N ALA A 61 7.31 2.91 1.08
CA ALA A 61 7.42 3.27 -0.32
C ALA A 61 6.16 2.90 -1.09
N GLY A 62 5.79 3.77 -2.03
CA GLY A 62 4.70 3.58 -2.97
C GLY A 62 5.22 3.41 -4.38
N VAL A 63 4.62 2.48 -5.13
CA VAL A 63 4.86 2.25 -6.55
C VAL A 63 3.53 2.09 -7.29
N ARG A 64 3.45 2.68 -8.47
CA ARG A 64 2.34 2.46 -9.41
C ARG A 64 2.79 1.45 -10.46
N LEU A 65 1.94 0.46 -10.76
CA LEU A 65 2.17 -0.52 -11.79
C LEU A 65 0.97 -0.56 -12.74
N ALA A 66 1.24 -0.78 -14.02
CA ALA A 66 0.22 -1.03 -15.02
C ALA A 66 0.45 -2.38 -15.71
N LEU A 67 -0.62 -3.14 -15.90
CA LEU A 67 -0.57 -4.38 -16.67
C LEU A 67 -0.83 -4.07 -18.14
N ILE A 68 0.21 -4.07 -18.94
CA ILE A 68 0.13 -3.82 -20.37
C ILE A 68 0.05 -5.15 -21.11
N PRO A 69 -0.98 -5.36 -21.96
CA PRO A 69 -1.12 -6.57 -22.76
C PRO A 69 0.06 -6.78 -23.70
N GLY A 70 0.51 -8.01 -23.78
CA GLY A 70 1.48 -8.40 -24.81
C GLY A 70 0.87 -8.46 -26.20
N HIS A 71 1.70 -8.29 -27.21
CA HIS A 71 1.31 -8.39 -28.61
C HIS A 71 2.08 -9.50 -29.33
N GLY A 72 1.38 -10.34 -30.06
CA GLY A 72 1.98 -11.46 -30.79
C GLY A 72 2.56 -12.53 -29.88
N GLU A 73 3.88 -12.73 -29.91
CA GLU A 73 4.60 -13.70 -29.07
C GLU A 73 5.03 -13.11 -27.71
N HIS A 74 4.78 -11.81 -27.46
CA HIS A 74 5.16 -11.16 -26.22
C HIS A 74 4.11 -11.38 -25.14
N ALA A 75 4.55 -11.75 -23.95
CA ALA A 75 3.67 -11.88 -22.77
C ALA A 75 3.27 -10.50 -22.20
N ASP A 76 2.18 -10.47 -21.46
CA ASP A 76 1.77 -9.30 -20.72
C ASP A 76 2.86 -8.87 -19.72
N GLN A 77 2.97 -7.56 -19.49
CA GLN A 77 4.03 -6.99 -18.67
C GLN A 77 3.49 -6.07 -17.60
N TRP A 78 3.99 -6.22 -16.37
CA TRP A 78 3.85 -5.24 -15.31
C TRP A 78 4.90 -4.15 -15.49
N VAL A 79 4.45 -2.94 -15.80
CA VAL A 79 5.30 -1.76 -15.96
C VAL A 79 5.20 -0.91 -14.71
N ALA A 80 6.34 -0.67 -14.06
CA ALA A 80 6.41 0.21 -12.89
C ALA A 80 6.57 1.68 -13.32
N PHE A 81 5.92 2.58 -12.58
CA PHE A 81 5.88 4.02 -12.85
C PHE A 81 5.41 4.33 -14.28
N PRO A 82 4.25 3.78 -14.71
CA PRO A 82 3.76 4.03 -16.04
C PRO A 82 3.39 5.50 -16.21
N ASN A 83 3.54 6.03 -17.41
CA ASN A 83 2.96 7.31 -17.80
C ASN A 83 1.50 7.15 -18.24
N ALA A 84 0.80 8.26 -18.49
CA ALA A 84 -0.62 8.26 -18.87
C ALA A 84 -0.90 7.44 -20.15
N ALA A 85 -0.05 7.54 -21.17
CA ALA A 85 -0.20 6.77 -22.39
C ALA A 85 -0.11 5.25 -22.15
N GLN A 86 0.82 4.82 -21.29
CA GLN A 86 0.95 3.41 -20.92
C GLN A 86 -0.26 2.91 -20.11
N VAL A 87 -0.84 3.76 -19.25
CA VAL A 87 -2.06 3.40 -18.53
C VAL A 87 -3.28 3.30 -19.46
N GLU A 88 -3.36 4.11 -20.50
CA GLU A 88 -4.42 4.00 -21.52
C GLU A 88 -4.35 2.67 -22.30
N GLU A 89 -3.15 2.11 -22.47
CA GLU A 89 -2.93 0.80 -23.11
C GLU A 89 -3.04 -0.39 -22.13
N ALA A 90 -3.10 -0.13 -20.82
CA ALA A 90 -3.14 -1.16 -19.81
C ALA A 90 -4.57 -1.69 -19.58
N VAL A 91 -4.67 -2.95 -19.16
CA VAL A 91 -5.95 -3.54 -18.70
C VAL A 91 -6.21 -3.26 -17.23
N PHE A 92 -5.16 -2.99 -16.46
CA PHE A 92 -5.23 -2.86 -15.01
C PHE A 92 -4.17 -1.91 -14.48
N ASP A 93 -4.57 -1.08 -13.53
CA ASP A 93 -3.73 -0.11 -12.84
C ASP A 93 -3.71 -0.42 -11.34
N LEU A 94 -2.53 -0.43 -10.76
CA LEU A 94 -2.29 -0.90 -9.40
C LEU A 94 -1.33 0.05 -8.66
N MET A 95 -1.82 0.74 -7.64
CA MET A 95 -0.99 1.48 -6.70
C MET A 95 -0.76 0.64 -5.44
N VAL A 96 0.49 0.36 -5.14
CA VAL A 96 0.90 -0.43 -3.97
C VAL A 96 1.81 0.40 -3.08
N ALA A 97 1.59 0.35 -1.78
CA ALA A 97 2.53 0.88 -0.80
C ALA A 97 2.83 -0.16 0.28
N GLY A 98 4.08 -0.21 0.71
CA GLY A 98 4.55 -1.16 1.68
C GLY A 98 5.82 -0.72 2.40
N ARG A 99 6.26 -1.53 3.34
CA ARG A 99 7.51 -1.38 4.08
C ARG A 99 8.31 -2.68 4.06
N VAL A 100 9.61 -2.59 4.20
CA VAL A 100 10.48 -3.75 4.34
C VAL A 100 10.46 -4.24 5.78
N LEU A 101 10.27 -5.54 5.97
CA LEU A 101 10.31 -6.23 7.26
C LEU A 101 11.75 -6.61 7.63
N GLU A 102 11.95 -7.05 8.88
CA GLU A 102 13.26 -7.48 9.40
C GLU A 102 13.85 -8.68 8.65
N ASP A 103 12.99 -9.57 8.14
CA ASP A 103 13.38 -10.72 7.32
C ASP A 103 13.72 -10.34 5.86
N GLY A 104 13.57 -9.07 5.52
CA GLY A 104 13.83 -8.53 4.18
C GLY A 104 12.67 -8.72 3.19
N ASP A 105 11.54 -9.27 3.58
CA ASP A 105 10.33 -9.26 2.75
C ASP A 105 9.59 -7.92 2.84
N VAL A 106 8.58 -7.72 1.99
CA VAL A 106 7.76 -6.51 1.95
C VAL A 106 6.38 -6.79 2.51
N ALA A 107 6.05 -6.10 3.60
CA ALA A 107 4.66 -6.02 4.06
C ALA A 107 3.91 -4.99 3.22
N ILE A 108 2.95 -5.46 2.44
CA ILE A 108 2.05 -4.59 1.67
C ILE A 108 1.04 -3.99 2.65
N MET A 109 0.97 -2.66 2.70
CA MET A 109 0.15 -1.91 3.64
C MET A 109 -1.03 -1.21 3.00
N MET A 110 -0.94 -0.93 1.70
CA MET A 110 -2.00 -0.28 0.95
C MET A 110 -2.01 -0.79 -0.47
N VAL A 111 -3.19 -1.08 -0.97
CA VAL A 111 -3.47 -1.40 -2.37
C VAL A 111 -4.63 -0.53 -2.82
N GLU A 112 -4.47 0.10 -3.96
CA GLU A 112 -5.54 0.71 -4.74
C GLU A 112 -5.45 0.14 -6.14
N ALA A 113 -6.54 -0.44 -6.60
CA ALA A 113 -6.58 -1.19 -7.85
C ALA A 113 -7.76 -0.72 -8.69
N GLU A 114 -7.52 -0.51 -9.96
CA GLU A 114 -8.52 0.01 -10.88
C GLU A 114 -8.38 -0.67 -12.25
N ALA A 115 -9.49 -1.06 -12.85
CA ALA A 115 -9.53 -1.42 -14.26
C ALA A 115 -9.50 -0.10 -15.09
N THR A 116 -8.70 -0.07 -16.15
CA THR A 116 -8.63 1.12 -17.00
C THR A 116 -9.91 1.31 -17.80
N GLU A 117 -10.16 2.52 -18.29
CA GLU A 117 -11.37 2.82 -19.05
C GLU A 117 -11.52 1.93 -20.30
N ASN A 118 -10.41 1.55 -20.93
CA ASN A 118 -10.39 0.70 -22.12
C ASN A 118 -10.26 -0.78 -21.85
N SER A 119 -10.19 -1.20 -20.58
CA SER A 119 -9.94 -2.58 -20.17
C SER A 119 -10.91 -3.59 -20.79
N TRP A 120 -12.19 -3.24 -20.90
CA TRP A 120 -13.19 -4.13 -21.49
C TRP A 120 -12.88 -4.45 -22.96
N ASN A 121 -12.58 -3.44 -23.78
CA ASN A 121 -12.26 -3.63 -25.18
C ASN A 121 -10.97 -4.43 -25.38
N LEU A 122 -9.97 -4.19 -24.52
CA LEU A 122 -8.71 -4.93 -24.53
C LEU A 122 -8.94 -6.41 -24.22
N ILE A 123 -9.77 -6.72 -23.22
CA ILE A 123 -10.10 -8.09 -22.83
C ILE A 123 -10.94 -8.79 -23.91
N GLU A 124 -11.90 -8.11 -24.55
CA GLU A 124 -12.61 -8.64 -25.71
C GLU A 124 -11.68 -8.89 -26.91
N GLY A 125 -10.62 -8.08 -27.03
CA GLY A 125 -9.55 -8.25 -28.04
C GLY A 125 -8.55 -9.37 -27.69
N GLY A 126 -8.70 -10.05 -26.56
CA GLY A 126 -7.89 -11.19 -26.16
C GLY A 126 -6.83 -10.90 -25.08
N ALA A 127 -6.80 -9.71 -24.50
CA ALA A 127 -5.92 -9.40 -23.38
C ALA A 127 -6.28 -10.22 -22.12
N THR A 128 -5.30 -10.46 -21.28
CA THR A 128 -5.47 -11.21 -20.01
C THR A 128 -6.43 -10.47 -19.07
N LYS A 129 -7.39 -11.22 -18.54
CA LYS A 129 -8.32 -10.70 -17.53
C LYS A 129 -7.57 -10.52 -16.21
N PRO A 130 -7.76 -9.41 -15.49
CA PRO A 130 -7.17 -9.19 -14.17
C PRO A 130 -7.86 -10.07 -13.12
N SER A 131 -7.54 -11.36 -13.14
CA SER A 131 -7.98 -12.33 -12.14
C SER A 131 -7.26 -12.10 -10.81
N GLU A 132 -7.72 -12.75 -9.74
CA GLU A 132 -7.08 -12.72 -8.42
C GLU A 132 -5.60 -13.13 -8.50
N GLU A 133 -5.28 -14.13 -9.33
CA GLU A 133 -3.91 -14.59 -9.57
C GLU A 133 -3.05 -13.52 -10.25
N VAL A 134 -3.59 -12.83 -11.24
CA VAL A 134 -2.90 -11.74 -11.96
C VAL A 134 -2.66 -10.57 -11.02
N VAL A 135 -3.64 -10.21 -10.19
CA VAL A 135 -3.47 -9.17 -9.17
C VAL A 135 -2.39 -9.56 -8.16
N ALA A 136 -2.39 -10.80 -7.69
CA ALA A 136 -1.35 -11.32 -6.79
C ALA A 136 0.06 -11.22 -7.42
N GLN A 137 0.20 -11.54 -8.71
CA GLN A 137 1.45 -11.35 -9.44
C GLN A 137 1.87 -9.87 -9.49
N GLY A 138 0.94 -8.95 -9.68
CA GLY A 138 1.21 -7.52 -9.63
C GLY A 138 1.71 -7.05 -8.26
N LEU A 139 1.13 -7.58 -7.18
CA LEU A 139 1.59 -7.32 -5.83
C LEU A 139 3.03 -7.83 -5.61
N GLU A 140 3.35 -9.04 -6.06
CA GLU A 140 4.71 -9.55 -5.99
C GLU A 140 5.68 -8.73 -6.86
N ALA A 141 5.26 -8.32 -8.06
CA ALA A 141 6.05 -7.47 -8.94
C ALA A 141 6.35 -6.08 -8.34
N SER A 142 5.54 -5.59 -7.40
CA SER A 142 5.78 -4.32 -6.72
C SER A 142 6.93 -4.36 -5.71
N LYS A 143 7.17 -5.52 -5.09
CA LYS A 143 8.10 -5.66 -3.96
C LYS A 143 9.54 -5.23 -4.24
N PRO A 144 10.17 -5.55 -5.38
CA PRO A 144 11.53 -5.10 -5.69
C PRO A 144 11.65 -3.57 -5.71
N PHE A 145 10.68 -2.88 -6.31
CA PHE A 145 10.67 -1.42 -6.38
C PHE A 145 10.49 -0.79 -5.00
N ILE A 146 9.60 -1.35 -4.18
CA ILE A 146 9.41 -0.89 -2.79
C ILE A 146 10.71 -1.04 -2.00
N LYS A 147 11.43 -2.18 -2.12
CA LYS A 147 12.72 -2.39 -1.45
C LYS A 147 13.75 -1.34 -1.84
N GLU A 148 13.86 -1.04 -3.12
CA GLU A 148 14.82 -0.05 -3.63
C GLU A 148 14.51 1.36 -3.15
N LEU A 149 13.24 1.76 -3.19
CA LEU A 149 12.80 3.06 -2.70
C LEU A 149 12.97 3.20 -1.17
N VAL A 150 12.71 2.15 -0.41
CA VAL A 150 12.96 2.11 1.04
C VAL A 150 14.46 2.23 1.33
N ALA A 151 15.31 1.52 0.57
CA ALA A 151 16.75 1.61 0.72
C ALA A 151 17.26 3.03 0.44
N ALA A 152 16.77 3.68 -0.61
CA ALA A 152 17.11 5.07 -0.94
C ALA A 152 16.70 6.05 0.18
N GLN A 153 15.49 5.88 0.75
CA GLN A 153 15.03 6.70 1.88
C GLN A 153 15.93 6.51 3.11
N ASN A 154 16.35 5.29 3.40
CA ASN A 154 17.25 4.99 4.52
C ASN A 154 18.63 5.66 4.36
N VAL A 155 19.17 5.74 3.14
CA VAL A 155 20.42 6.46 2.89
C VAL A 155 20.30 7.92 3.31
N VAL A 156 19.21 8.60 2.96
CA VAL A 156 18.96 9.98 3.36
C VAL A 156 18.73 10.09 4.87
N ALA A 157 17.93 9.19 5.44
CA ALA A 157 17.62 9.22 6.87
C ALA A 157 18.86 9.04 7.74
N ASN A 158 19.82 8.21 7.35
CA ASN A 158 21.08 8.00 8.08
C ASN A 158 21.90 9.29 8.28
N THR A 159 21.70 10.30 7.43
CA THR A 159 22.42 11.58 7.51
C THR A 159 21.56 12.74 7.97
N ALA A 160 20.25 12.70 7.74
CA ALA A 160 19.35 13.83 7.91
C ALA A 160 18.29 13.64 9.00
N ALA A 161 18.12 12.42 9.54
CA ALA A 161 17.09 12.18 10.56
C ALA A 161 17.40 12.94 11.85
N LYS A 162 16.38 13.60 12.37
CA LYS A 162 16.42 14.25 13.68
C LYS A 162 16.20 13.22 14.77
N GLU A 163 16.72 13.53 15.97
CA GLU A 163 16.44 12.74 17.16
C GLU A 163 14.94 12.75 17.46
N ILE A 164 14.41 11.57 17.81
CA ILE A 164 12.99 11.43 18.16
C ILE A 164 12.74 12.17 19.47
N GLN A 165 11.85 13.15 19.43
CA GLN A 165 11.46 13.92 20.61
C GLN A 165 10.53 13.09 21.51
N PRO A 166 10.58 13.29 22.85
CA PRO A 166 9.66 12.65 23.77
C PRO A 166 8.20 12.94 23.40
N TYR A 167 7.37 11.92 23.41
CA TYR A 167 5.95 12.01 23.10
C TYR A 167 5.12 11.18 24.09
N PRO A 168 3.92 11.65 24.45
CA PRO A 168 3.02 10.89 25.29
C PRO A 168 2.31 9.79 24.48
N VAL A 169 2.15 8.63 25.08
CA VAL A 169 1.40 7.49 24.52
C VAL A 169 0.17 7.22 25.40
N PHE A 170 -0.98 7.12 24.75
CA PHE A 170 -2.26 6.85 25.42
C PHE A 170 -2.87 5.57 24.85
N PRO A 171 -2.47 4.39 25.36
CA PRO A 171 -3.00 3.11 24.89
C PRO A 171 -4.51 3.05 25.15
N ALA A 172 -5.26 2.47 24.20
CA ALA A 172 -6.71 2.34 24.32
C ALA A 172 -7.13 1.30 25.37
N TYR A 173 -6.25 0.37 25.68
CA TYR A 173 -6.45 -0.69 26.68
C TYR A 173 -5.11 -1.10 27.33
N THR A 174 -5.19 -1.74 28.48
CA THR A 174 -4.01 -2.34 29.12
C THR A 174 -3.74 -3.73 28.58
N GLN A 175 -2.50 -4.23 28.72
CA GLN A 175 -2.15 -5.60 28.34
C GLN A 175 -3.02 -6.63 29.07
N GLU A 176 -3.32 -6.41 30.35
CA GLU A 176 -4.20 -7.28 31.13
C GLU A 176 -5.59 -7.39 30.53
N THR A 177 -6.16 -6.26 30.07
CA THR A 177 -7.47 -6.25 29.39
C THR A 177 -7.42 -7.00 28.07
N TYR A 178 -6.35 -6.82 27.30
CA TYR A 178 -6.14 -7.55 26.07
C TYR A 178 -6.08 -9.07 26.31
N ASP A 179 -5.24 -9.51 27.24
CA ASP A 179 -5.04 -10.93 27.56
C ASP A 179 -6.34 -11.59 28.08
N PHE A 180 -7.10 -10.84 28.88
CA PHE A 180 -8.40 -11.30 29.37
C PHE A 180 -9.40 -11.54 28.22
N VAL A 181 -9.46 -10.64 27.24
CA VAL A 181 -10.36 -10.77 26.08
C VAL A 181 -9.83 -11.85 25.13
N ALA A 182 -8.54 -11.84 24.82
CA ALA A 182 -7.90 -12.80 23.93
C ALA A 182 -8.09 -14.23 24.41
N GLY A 183 -7.88 -14.51 25.70
CA GLY A 183 -8.05 -15.83 26.29
C GLY A 183 -9.50 -16.35 26.26
N ARG A 184 -10.49 -15.50 25.97
CA ARG A 184 -11.90 -15.90 25.85
C ARG A 184 -12.43 -15.91 24.43
N ALA A 185 -11.84 -15.11 23.57
CA ALA A 185 -12.36 -14.86 22.22
C ALA A 185 -11.56 -15.57 21.14
N TYR A 186 -10.23 -15.71 21.31
CA TYR A 186 -9.35 -16.16 20.24
C TYR A 186 -9.76 -17.51 19.65
N ASP A 187 -9.91 -18.54 20.47
CA ASP A 187 -10.27 -19.89 20.03
C ASP A 187 -11.68 -19.96 19.38
N ARG A 188 -12.54 -19.00 19.70
CA ARG A 188 -13.87 -18.87 19.11
C ARG A 188 -13.86 -18.13 17.77
N LEU A 189 -12.89 -17.24 17.57
CA LEU A 189 -12.74 -16.46 16.34
C LEU A 189 -12.04 -17.25 15.24
N VAL A 190 -11.05 -18.08 15.59
CA VAL A 190 -10.28 -18.85 14.61
C VAL A 190 -11.19 -19.66 13.64
N PRO A 191 -12.18 -20.46 14.11
CA PRO A 191 -13.07 -21.17 13.20
C PRO A 191 -13.89 -20.25 12.30
N VAL A 192 -14.26 -19.06 12.79
CA VAL A 192 -15.04 -18.09 11.99
C VAL A 192 -14.21 -17.55 10.83
N TYR A 193 -12.92 -17.24 11.05
CA TYR A 193 -12.02 -16.78 9.99
C TYR A 193 -11.65 -17.89 8.99
N GLN A 194 -11.79 -19.14 9.37
CA GLN A 194 -11.59 -20.28 8.47
C GLN A 194 -12.80 -20.56 7.57
N LEU A 195 -13.95 -19.97 7.87
CA LEU A 195 -15.14 -20.07 7.02
C LEU A 195 -14.96 -19.19 5.77
N SER A 196 -15.42 -19.72 4.62
CA SER A 196 -15.51 -18.92 3.39
C SER A 196 -16.48 -17.75 3.58
N LEU A 197 -16.19 -16.62 2.92
CA LEU A 197 -17.05 -15.44 2.93
C LEU A 197 -18.51 -15.76 2.56
N ILE A 198 -18.75 -16.73 1.68
CA ILE A 198 -20.10 -17.17 1.31
C ILE A 198 -20.86 -17.76 2.50
N HIS A 199 -20.18 -18.45 3.40
CA HIS A 199 -20.81 -19.00 4.62
C HIS A 199 -21.06 -17.92 5.68
N ILE A 200 -20.35 -16.79 5.65
CA ILE A 200 -20.51 -15.67 6.57
C ILE A 200 -21.62 -14.73 6.10
N SER A 201 -21.75 -14.53 4.78
CA SER A 201 -22.66 -13.57 4.17
C SER A 201 -24.05 -14.11 3.81
N GLU A 202 -24.22 -15.44 3.80
CA GLU A 202 -25.55 -16.02 3.54
C GLU A 202 -26.51 -15.72 4.69
N PRO A 203 -27.65 -15.08 4.43
CA PRO A 203 -28.65 -14.87 5.46
C PRO A 203 -29.22 -16.23 5.89
N THR A 204 -28.91 -16.64 7.10
CA THR A 204 -29.36 -17.92 7.68
C THR A 204 -30.84 -17.96 8.04
N ARG A 205 -31.61 -16.92 7.72
CA ARG A 205 -33.06 -16.88 7.97
C ARG A 205 -33.79 -16.29 6.77
N PRO A 206 -34.78 -16.99 6.22
CA PRO A 206 -35.81 -16.38 5.40
C PRO A 206 -36.56 -15.36 6.27
N TYR A 207 -36.80 -14.19 5.75
CA TYR A 207 -37.64 -13.18 6.35
C TYR A 207 -39.10 -13.66 6.40
#